data_5989c685a2c1c8d5458c510ca53d81c3
#
_entry.id   5989c685a2c1c8d5458c510ca53d81c3
#
_cell.length_a   1.000
_cell.length_b   1.000
_cell.length_c   1.000
_cell.angle_alpha   90.00
_cell.angle_beta   90.00
_cell.angle_gamma   90.00
#
_symmetry.space_group_name_H-M   'P 1'
#
loop_
_entity.id
_entity.type
_entity.pdbx_description
1 polymer ?
#
loop_
_entity_poly.entity_id
_entity_poly.type
_entity_poly.pdbx_seq_one_letter_code
_entity_poly.pdbx_strand_id
1 'polypeptide(L)'
;GAQCIKTGVLPTAEIIEGAAGVLKRYSEPKKVIDPVIVDSKGKQLVCDSSINAYKEKLFSLATLITPNRREAEVLLGHKIDDVESDVKELGKWGCSVIIKSIEEEGGMLSDVLYNAKTGNIRVFRKKRIATNNVNGTGDSFSSAIATYLAKGYELEEAVEKGEEFIGKAIALGAEYEFGHGYGPVHPCFMEDKATHERIYN
;
A
#
# COMPACT_ATOMS: atom_id res chain seq x y z
N GLY A 1 5.64 -21.85 -7.40
CA GLY A 1 4.45 -20.99 -7.25
C GLY A 1 4.71 -19.85 -6.28
N ALA A 2 3.81 -18.88 -6.22
CA ALA A 2 3.86 -17.78 -5.27
C ALA A 2 2.71 -17.91 -4.27
N GLN A 3 2.94 -17.61 -3.01
CA GLN A 3 1.92 -17.62 -1.94
C GLN A 3 1.14 -16.30 -1.89
N CYS A 4 1.77 -15.20 -2.35
CA CYS A 4 1.14 -13.90 -2.50
C CYS A 4 1.68 -13.20 -3.75
N ILE A 5 0.85 -12.41 -4.39
CA ILE A 5 1.20 -11.60 -5.56
C ILE A 5 0.91 -10.14 -5.20
N LYS A 6 1.88 -9.25 -5.48
CA LYS A 6 1.69 -7.79 -5.34
C LYS A 6 1.77 -7.13 -6.71
N THR A 7 0.88 -6.18 -6.98
CA THR A 7 1.02 -5.28 -8.13
C THR A 7 1.34 -3.86 -7.65
N GLY A 8 2.20 -3.17 -8.38
CA GLY A 8 2.44 -1.74 -8.25
C GLY A 8 1.73 -0.96 -9.36
N VAL A 9 2.40 0.07 -9.91
CA VAL A 9 1.82 0.89 -10.97
C VAL A 9 1.49 0.09 -12.23
N LEU A 10 0.24 0.18 -12.67
CA LEU A 10 -0.26 -0.37 -13.94
C LEU A 10 -0.83 0.82 -14.74
N PRO A 11 -0.08 1.36 -15.71
CA PRO A 11 -0.34 2.70 -16.25
C PRO A 11 -1.54 2.77 -17.20
N THR A 12 -1.90 1.66 -17.88
CA THR A 12 -2.98 1.67 -18.87
C THR A 12 -4.05 0.61 -18.59
N ALA A 13 -5.26 0.83 -19.13
CA ALA A 13 -6.35 -0.11 -18.99
C ALA A 13 -5.99 -1.49 -19.57
N GLU A 14 -5.29 -1.54 -20.71
CA GLU A 14 -4.87 -2.78 -21.35
C GLU A 14 -3.92 -3.59 -20.45
N ILE A 15 -2.98 -2.90 -19.77
CA ILE A 15 -2.06 -3.57 -18.82
C ILE A 15 -2.83 -4.09 -17.62
N ILE A 16 -3.80 -3.32 -17.10
CA ILE A 16 -4.65 -3.74 -15.98
C ILE A 16 -5.49 -4.96 -16.38
N GLU A 17 -6.12 -4.95 -17.56
CA GLU A 17 -6.90 -6.07 -18.08
C GLU A 17 -6.03 -7.30 -18.31
N GLY A 18 -4.84 -7.13 -18.88
CA GLY A 18 -3.86 -8.20 -19.04
C GLY A 18 -3.45 -8.80 -17.70
N ALA A 19 -3.12 -7.97 -16.70
CA ALA A 19 -2.81 -8.41 -15.34
C ALA A 19 -3.98 -9.16 -14.69
N ALA A 20 -5.20 -8.63 -14.80
CA ALA A 20 -6.41 -9.27 -14.29
C ALA A 20 -6.64 -10.65 -14.95
N GLY A 21 -6.44 -10.74 -16.27
CA GLY A 21 -6.53 -12.00 -17.03
C GLY A 21 -5.53 -13.05 -16.55
N VAL A 22 -4.31 -12.64 -16.18
CA VAL A 22 -3.31 -13.53 -15.58
C VAL A 22 -3.72 -13.93 -14.17
N LEU A 23 -4.07 -12.96 -13.31
CA LEU A 23 -4.38 -13.19 -11.89
C LEU A 23 -5.62 -14.09 -11.69
N LYS A 24 -6.58 -14.06 -12.60
CA LYS A 24 -7.75 -14.97 -12.59
C LYS A 24 -7.37 -16.43 -12.70
N ARG A 25 -6.24 -16.76 -13.35
CA ARG A 25 -5.76 -18.14 -13.51
C ARG A 25 -5.10 -18.70 -12.24
N TYR A 26 -4.80 -17.83 -11.29
CA TYR A 26 -4.15 -18.18 -10.03
C TYR A 26 -5.08 -17.81 -8.86
N SER A 27 -5.96 -18.73 -8.46
CA SER A 27 -6.92 -18.52 -7.36
C SER A 27 -6.25 -18.55 -5.99
N GLU A 28 -5.31 -19.47 -5.80
CA GLU A 28 -4.69 -19.74 -4.50
C GLU A 28 -3.86 -18.60 -3.89
N PRO A 29 -2.98 -17.88 -4.64
CA PRO A 29 -2.18 -16.82 -4.04
C PRO A 29 -3.05 -15.65 -3.55
N LYS A 30 -2.77 -15.15 -2.35
CA LYS A 30 -3.31 -13.85 -1.89
C LYS A 30 -2.82 -12.74 -2.82
N LYS A 31 -3.60 -11.69 -2.98
CA LYS A 31 -3.29 -10.61 -3.94
C LYS A 31 -3.38 -9.25 -3.26
N VAL A 32 -2.27 -8.53 -3.22
CA VAL A 32 -2.19 -7.15 -2.75
C VAL A 32 -2.08 -6.24 -3.96
N ILE A 33 -3.08 -5.40 -4.17
CA ILE A 33 -3.13 -4.45 -5.28
C ILE A 33 -2.86 -3.05 -4.74
N ASP A 34 -1.73 -2.48 -5.09
CA ASP A 34 -1.41 -1.09 -4.78
C ASP A 34 -1.82 -0.23 -5.99
N PRO A 35 -2.95 0.49 -5.90
CA PRO A 35 -3.47 1.24 -7.02
C PRO A 35 -2.75 2.58 -7.13
N VAL A 36 -1.54 2.57 -7.66
CA VAL A 36 -0.72 3.77 -7.83
C VAL A 36 -1.34 4.66 -8.90
N ILE A 37 -2.23 5.57 -8.46
CA ILE A 37 -3.02 6.47 -9.33
C ILE A 37 -2.39 7.85 -9.38
N VAL A 38 -1.82 8.32 -8.25
CA VAL A 38 -1.22 9.65 -8.15
C VAL A 38 0.22 9.56 -7.64
N ASP A 39 1.06 10.50 -8.06
CA ASP A 39 2.41 10.65 -7.51
C ASP A 39 2.40 11.31 -6.12
N SER A 40 3.57 11.43 -5.50
CA SER A 40 3.75 12.06 -4.19
C SER A 40 3.30 13.53 -4.15
N LYS A 41 3.21 14.20 -5.29
CA LYS A 41 2.75 15.58 -5.44
C LYS A 41 1.26 15.69 -5.74
N GLY A 42 0.57 14.54 -5.94
CA GLY A 42 -0.86 14.47 -6.26
C GLY A 42 -1.16 14.60 -7.75
N LYS A 43 -0.15 14.54 -8.62
CA LYS A 43 -0.36 14.48 -10.07
C LYS A 43 -0.87 13.09 -10.45
N GLN A 44 -1.97 13.02 -11.19
CA GLN A 44 -2.50 11.78 -11.73
C GLN A 44 -1.53 11.15 -12.71
N LEU A 45 -1.19 9.89 -12.48
CA LEU A 45 -0.25 9.08 -13.26
C LEU A 45 -0.96 8.20 -14.30
N VAL A 46 -2.23 7.91 -14.09
CA VAL A 46 -3.03 7.00 -14.93
C VAL A 46 -4.27 7.73 -15.43
N CYS A 47 -4.80 7.34 -16.59
CA CYS A 47 -6.01 7.93 -17.15
C CYS A 47 -7.30 7.34 -16.53
N ASP A 48 -8.43 8.00 -16.78
CA ASP A 48 -9.73 7.58 -16.21
C ASP A 48 -10.15 6.17 -16.65
N SER A 49 -9.79 5.76 -17.88
CA SER A 49 -10.03 4.38 -18.33
C SER A 49 -9.26 3.35 -17.50
N SER A 50 -8.05 3.70 -17.03
CA SER A 50 -7.27 2.85 -16.12
C SER A 50 -7.92 2.74 -14.74
N ILE A 51 -8.46 3.86 -14.21
CA ILE A 51 -9.18 3.87 -12.94
C ILE A 51 -10.41 2.96 -13.02
N ASN A 52 -11.17 3.03 -14.11
CA ASN A 52 -12.31 2.14 -14.34
C ASN A 52 -11.89 0.68 -14.46
N ALA A 53 -10.79 0.40 -15.16
CA ALA A 53 -10.25 -0.96 -15.27
C ALA A 53 -9.82 -1.55 -13.91
N TYR A 54 -9.22 -0.75 -13.02
CA TYR A 54 -8.96 -1.17 -11.63
C TYR A 54 -10.24 -1.62 -10.94
N LYS A 55 -11.28 -0.77 -10.95
CA LYS A 55 -12.57 -1.03 -10.29
C LYS A 55 -13.27 -2.27 -10.85
N GLU A 56 -13.37 -2.38 -12.17
CA GLU A 56 -14.16 -3.41 -12.84
C GLU A 56 -13.45 -4.76 -13.00
N LYS A 57 -12.12 -4.76 -13.15
CA LYS A 57 -11.39 -5.96 -13.55
C LYS A 57 -10.46 -6.51 -12.48
N LEU A 58 -9.89 -5.64 -11.64
CA LEU A 58 -8.77 -6.02 -10.77
C LEU A 58 -9.15 -6.10 -9.29
N PHE A 59 -9.94 -5.16 -8.76
CA PHE A 59 -10.23 -5.10 -7.32
C PHE A 59 -11.01 -6.31 -6.82
N SER A 60 -11.94 -6.86 -7.60
CA SER A 60 -12.66 -8.09 -7.24
C SER A 60 -11.76 -9.34 -7.11
N LEU A 61 -10.53 -9.26 -7.60
CA LEU A 61 -9.53 -10.34 -7.47
C LEU A 61 -8.60 -10.13 -6.26
N ALA A 62 -8.64 -8.94 -5.65
CA ALA A 62 -7.73 -8.57 -4.58
C ALA A 62 -8.13 -9.21 -3.25
N THR A 63 -7.14 -9.59 -2.45
CA THR A 63 -7.29 -9.83 -1.01
C THR A 63 -7.30 -8.50 -0.28
N LEU A 64 -6.45 -7.56 -0.72
CA LEU A 64 -6.28 -6.23 -0.14
C LEU A 64 -5.94 -5.22 -1.23
N ILE A 65 -6.57 -4.05 -1.20
CA ILE A 65 -6.13 -2.86 -1.94
C ILE A 65 -5.56 -1.84 -0.95
N THR A 66 -4.53 -1.08 -1.37
CA THR A 66 -3.76 -0.21 -0.48
C THR A 66 -3.70 1.26 -0.96
N PRO A 67 -4.82 1.91 -1.28
CA PRO A 67 -4.80 3.31 -1.71
C PRO A 67 -4.33 4.24 -0.57
N ASN A 68 -3.59 5.30 -0.92
CA ASN A 68 -3.44 6.44 -0.03
C ASN A 68 -4.71 7.30 -0.05
N ARG A 69 -4.81 8.31 0.86
CA ARG A 69 -5.99 9.17 0.95
C ARG A 69 -6.39 9.77 -0.41
N ARG A 70 -5.44 10.31 -1.18
CA ARG A 70 -5.74 10.94 -2.48
C ARG A 70 -6.22 9.93 -3.51
N GLU A 71 -5.62 8.76 -3.55
CA GLU A 71 -6.04 7.66 -4.42
C GLU A 71 -7.43 7.15 -4.04
N ALA A 72 -7.70 7.02 -2.75
CA ALA A 72 -9.02 6.66 -2.24
C ALA A 72 -10.09 7.68 -2.67
N GLU A 73 -9.82 8.99 -2.55
CA GLU A 73 -10.72 10.06 -3.02
C GLU A 73 -10.97 9.98 -4.54
N VAL A 74 -9.96 9.68 -5.33
CA VAL A 74 -10.13 9.46 -6.80
C VAL A 74 -10.99 8.22 -7.06
N LEU A 75 -10.75 7.14 -6.33
CA LEU A 75 -11.53 5.90 -6.46
C LEU A 75 -12.98 6.07 -6.02
N LEU A 76 -13.25 6.82 -4.97
CA LEU A 76 -14.59 7.14 -4.48
C LEU A 76 -15.32 8.14 -5.39
N GLY A 77 -14.58 9.07 -5.99
CA GLY A 77 -15.13 10.21 -6.74
C GLY A 77 -15.56 11.38 -5.84
N HIS A 78 -15.23 11.34 -4.56
CA HIS A 78 -15.48 12.40 -3.58
C HIS A 78 -14.35 12.49 -2.53
N LYS A 79 -14.35 13.56 -1.74
CA LYS A 79 -13.41 13.73 -0.63
C LYS A 79 -13.79 12.81 0.53
N ILE A 80 -12.77 12.32 1.25
CA ILE A 80 -12.95 11.55 2.47
C ILE A 80 -13.42 12.51 3.58
N ASP A 81 -14.62 12.22 4.10
CA ASP A 81 -15.26 12.94 5.21
C ASP A 81 -15.47 12.00 6.42
N ASP A 82 -16.07 10.84 6.20
CA ASP A 82 -16.18 9.75 7.17
C ASP A 82 -15.36 8.55 6.70
N VAL A 83 -14.12 8.45 7.19
CA VAL A 83 -13.19 7.42 6.75
C VAL A 83 -13.68 5.99 6.98
N GLU A 84 -14.48 5.75 8.05
CA GLU A 84 -15.02 4.41 8.31
C GLU A 84 -16.12 4.02 7.33
N SER A 85 -16.93 4.98 6.89
CA SER A 85 -17.90 4.80 5.83
C SER A 85 -17.21 4.62 4.48
N ASP A 86 -16.25 5.49 4.19
CA ASP A 86 -15.53 5.54 2.92
C ASP A 86 -14.68 4.28 2.68
N VAL A 87 -14.01 3.74 3.71
CA VAL A 87 -13.24 2.50 3.57
C VAL A 87 -14.15 1.30 3.31
N LYS A 88 -15.35 1.27 3.89
CA LYS A 88 -16.37 0.25 3.57
C LYS A 88 -16.93 0.40 2.17
N GLU A 89 -17.09 1.64 1.71
CA GLU A 89 -17.54 1.91 0.34
C GLU A 89 -16.53 1.36 -0.67
N LEU A 90 -15.25 1.58 -0.47
CA LEU A 90 -14.20 0.95 -1.29
C LEU A 90 -14.23 -0.58 -1.21
N GLY A 91 -14.59 -1.14 -0.05
CA GLY A 91 -14.73 -2.59 0.15
C GLY A 91 -15.89 -3.24 -0.63
N LYS A 92 -16.81 -2.45 -1.23
CA LYS A 92 -17.92 -2.96 -2.06
C LYS A 92 -17.46 -3.73 -3.30
N TRP A 93 -16.20 -3.58 -3.72
CA TRP A 93 -15.62 -4.40 -4.78
C TRP A 93 -15.27 -5.84 -4.35
N GLY A 94 -15.54 -6.20 -3.07
CA GLY A 94 -15.36 -7.55 -2.54
C GLY A 94 -13.97 -7.83 -1.98
N CYS A 95 -13.16 -6.81 -1.76
CA CYS A 95 -11.82 -6.92 -1.20
C CYS A 95 -11.68 -6.12 0.10
N SER A 96 -10.69 -6.46 0.92
CA SER A 96 -10.28 -5.63 2.04
C SER A 96 -9.55 -4.38 1.54
N VAL A 97 -9.60 -3.32 2.33
CA VAL A 97 -9.04 -2.02 1.95
C VAL A 97 -8.27 -1.42 3.10
N ILE A 98 -7.09 -0.88 2.83
CA ILE A 98 -6.41 0.03 3.76
C ILE A 98 -6.23 1.39 3.10
N ILE A 99 -6.84 2.44 3.68
CA ILE A 99 -6.60 3.83 3.29
C ILE A 99 -5.44 4.35 4.11
N LYS A 100 -4.36 4.75 3.41
CA LYS A 100 -3.11 5.21 4.04
C LYS A 100 -3.06 6.73 4.20
N SER A 101 -2.30 7.18 5.20
CA SER A 101 -1.85 8.57 5.37
C SER A 101 -2.98 9.57 5.51
N ILE A 102 -3.98 9.24 6.33
CA ILE A 102 -5.01 10.18 6.75
C ILE A 102 -4.41 11.09 7.81
N GLU A 103 -4.42 12.40 7.55
CA GLU A 103 -3.89 13.40 8.46
C GLU A 103 -4.87 13.64 9.61
N GLU A 104 -4.37 13.56 10.83
CA GLU A 104 -5.08 13.89 12.07
C GLU A 104 -4.44 15.12 12.75
N GLU A 105 -5.11 15.67 13.75
CA GLU A 105 -4.58 16.79 14.53
C GLU A 105 -3.27 16.43 15.25
N GLY A 106 -2.47 17.44 15.56
CA GLY A 106 -1.21 17.26 16.28
C GLY A 106 -0.09 16.58 15.49
N GLY A 107 -0.20 16.52 14.15
CA GLY A 107 0.81 15.90 13.30
C GLY A 107 0.79 14.37 13.35
N MET A 108 -0.35 13.80 13.72
CA MET A 108 -0.60 12.37 13.65
C MET A 108 -1.04 11.96 12.25
N LEU A 109 -0.76 10.72 11.91
CA LEU A 109 -1.27 10.04 10.71
C LEU A 109 -2.01 8.79 11.14
N SER A 110 -3.08 8.46 10.45
CA SER A 110 -3.74 7.17 10.58
C SER A 110 -3.83 6.43 9.26
N ASP A 111 -3.71 5.11 9.34
CA ASP A 111 -4.05 4.20 8.27
C ASP A 111 -5.25 3.37 8.74
N VAL A 112 -6.29 3.27 7.91
CA VAL A 112 -7.57 2.67 8.29
C VAL A 112 -7.82 1.43 7.44
N LEU A 113 -7.81 0.27 8.09
CA LEU A 113 -8.05 -1.04 7.48
C LEU A 113 -9.52 -1.44 7.66
N TYR A 114 -10.18 -1.80 6.58
CA TYR A 114 -11.42 -2.57 6.55
C TYR A 114 -11.12 -4.00 6.10
N ASN A 115 -11.46 -4.97 6.93
CA ASN A 115 -11.37 -6.39 6.58
C ASN A 115 -12.72 -6.88 6.05
N ALA A 116 -12.82 -7.09 4.74
CA ALA A 116 -14.07 -7.51 4.10
C ALA A 116 -14.57 -8.91 4.56
N LYS A 117 -13.66 -9.77 5.05
CA LYS A 117 -14.00 -11.12 5.52
C LYS A 117 -14.71 -11.09 6.89
N THR A 118 -14.30 -10.18 7.77
CA THR A 118 -14.82 -10.08 9.16
C THR A 118 -15.78 -8.91 9.34
N GLY A 119 -15.76 -7.91 8.45
CA GLY A 119 -16.45 -6.65 8.58
C GLY A 119 -15.79 -5.67 9.56
N ASN A 120 -14.65 -6.04 10.15
CA ASN A 120 -13.96 -5.23 11.14
C ASN A 120 -13.22 -4.05 10.52
N ILE A 121 -13.16 -2.96 11.29
CA ILE A 121 -12.29 -1.82 11.03
C ILE A 121 -11.19 -1.78 12.10
N ARG A 122 -9.95 -1.54 11.67
CA ARG A 122 -8.81 -1.30 12.55
C ARG A 122 -8.07 -0.04 12.11
N VAL A 123 -7.72 0.81 13.09
CA VAL A 123 -7.02 2.07 12.86
C VAL A 123 -5.62 1.97 13.43
N PHE A 124 -4.62 2.26 12.60
CA PHE A 124 -3.20 2.31 12.97
C PHE A 124 -2.78 3.78 13.04
N ARG A 125 -2.53 4.28 14.25
CA ARG A 125 -2.11 5.67 14.47
C ARG A 125 -0.62 5.75 14.70
N LYS A 126 0.01 6.74 14.07
CA LYS A 126 1.45 6.97 14.15
C LYS A 126 1.76 8.47 14.08
N LYS A 127 2.85 8.88 14.73
CA LYS A 127 3.34 10.24 14.58
C LYS A 127 4.02 10.41 13.23
N ARG A 128 3.75 11.51 12.53
CA ARG A 128 4.47 11.84 11.29
C ARG A 128 5.95 12.03 11.59
N ILE A 129 6.81 11.35 10.82
CA ILE A 129 8.25 11.57 10.83
C ILE A 129 8.54 12.74 9.88
N ALA A 130 9.20 13.77 10.39
CA ALA A 130 9.56 14.95 9.62
C ALA A 130 10.77 14.63 8.72
N THR A 131 10.50 14.25 7.49
CA THR A 131 11.53 13.93 6.48
C THR A 131 11.03 14.16 5.07
N ASN A 132 11.95 14.45 4.15
CA ASN A 132 11.71 14.46 2.71
C ASN A 132 11.99 13.08 2.06
N ASN A 133 12.56 12.11 2.82
CA ASN A 133 12.92 10.79 2.32
C ASN A 133 11.72 9.85 2.41
N VAL A 134 10.76 10.01 1.50
CA VAL A 134 9.48 9.29 1.48
C VAL A 134 9.23 8.50 0.20
N ASN A 135 10.14 8.58 -0.79
CA ASN A 135 10.00 7.82 -2.02
C ASN A 135 10.07 6.32 -1.74
N GLY A 136 9.14 5.57 -2.31
CA GLY A 136 9.03 4.12 -2.11
C GLY A 136 8.31 3.69 -0.84
N THR A 137 7.74 4.62 -0.05
CA THR A 137 6.95 4.28 1.15
C THR A 137 5.80 3.34 0.81
N GLY A 138 4.96 3.69 -0.18
CA GLY A 138 3.80 2.88 -0.56
C GLY A 138 4.21 1.50 -1.09
N ASP A 139 5.21 1.46 -1.97
CA ASP A 139 5.71 0.21 -2.54
C ASP A 139 6.30 -0.71 -1.48
N SER A 140 7.11 -0.17 -0.57
CA SER A 140 7.70 -0.93 0.53
C SER A 140 6.65 -1.44 1.50
N PHE A 141 5.66 -0.62 1.84
CA PHE A 141 4.56 -1.00 2.72
C PHE A 141 3.72 -2.14 2.14
N SER A 142 3.20 -1.98 0.92
CA SER A 142 2.40 -3.00 0.26
C SER A 142 3.18 -4.30 0.01
N SER A 143 4.49 -4.21 -0.25
CA SER A 143 5.37 -5.38 -0.39
C SER A 143 5.62 -6.09 0.95
N ALA A 144 5.78 -5.35 2.05
CA ALA A 144 5.89 -5.92 3.39
C ALA A 144 4.61 -6.69 3.77
N ILE A 145 3.43 -6.09 3.57
CA ILE A 145 2.14 -6.77 3.80
C ILE A 145 2.05 -8.05 2.97
N ALA A 146 2.36 -7.98 1.66
CA ALA A 146 2.32 -9.15 0.78
C ALA A 146 3.26 -10.25 1.27
N THR A 147 4.44 -9.89 1.79
CA THR A 147 5.40 -10.83 2.36
C THR A 147 4.87 -11.52 3.62
N TYR A 148 4.25 -10.78 4.54
CA TYR A 148 3.66 -11.37 5.75
C TYR A 148 2.45 -12.24 5.41
N LEU A 149 1.60 -11.82 4.47
CA LEU A 149 0.52 -12.66 3.95
C LEU A 149 1.04 -13.96 3.31
N ALA A 150 2.15 -13.90 2.57
CA ALA A 150 2.79 -15.08 1.99
C ALA A 150 3.37 -16.03 3.05
N LYS A 151 3.79 -15.50 4.20
CA LYS A 151 4.24 -16.28 5.37
C LYS A 151 3.09 -16.90 6.17
N GLY A 152 1.82 -16.66 5.79
CA GLY A 152 0.65 -17.25 6.43
C GLY A 152 0.03 -16.42 7.55
N TYR A 153 0.48 -15.18 7.77
CA TYR A 153 -0.17 -14.29 8.74
C TYR A 153 -1.58 -13.90 8.29
N GLU A 154 -2.48 -13.70 9.25
CA GLU A 154 -3.81 -13.14 8.97
C GLU A 154 -3.69 -11.66 8.58
N LEU A 155 -4.75 -11.12 7.95
CA LEU A 155 -4.69 -9.81 7.30
C LEU A 155 -4.31 -8.68 8.27
N GLU A 156 -4.98 -8.61 9.42
CA GLU A 156 -4.74 -7.55 10.41
C GLU A 156 -3.31 -7.60 10.97
N GLU A 157 -2.79 -8.79 11.22
CA GLU A 157 -1.42 -8.99 11.70
C GLU A 157 -0.40 -8.70 10.61
N ALA A 158 -0.67 -9.08 9.37
CA ALA A 158 0.20 -8.77 8.24
C ALA A 158 0.30 -7.25 8.00
N VAL A 159 -0.81 -6.53 8.15
CA VAL A 159 -0.83 -5.07 8.06
C VAL A 159 -0.06 -4.44 9.23
N GLU A 160 -0.28 -4.90 10.47
CA GLU A 160 0.44 -4.39 11.64
C GLU A 160 1.96 -4.54 11.50
N LYS A 161 2.43 -5.70 11.05
CA LYS A 161 3.86 -5.93 10.75
C LYS A 161 4.37 -5.07 9.58
N GLY A 162 3.51 -4.79 8.60
CA GLY A 162 3.80 -3.86 7.52
C GLY A 162 3.99 -2.43 8.04
N GLU A 163 3.13 -1.99 8.99
CA GLU A 163 3.24 -0.69 9.66
C GLU A 163 4.54 -0.54 10.45
N GLU A 164 4.91 -1.57 11.22
CA GLU A 164 6.18 -1.59 11.94
C GLU A 164 7.38 -1.51 10.98
N PHE A 165 7.33 -2.29 9.90
CA PHE A 165 8.39 -2.31 8.89
C PHE A 165 8.57 -0.94 8.24
N ILE A 166 7.47 -0.34 7.75
CA ILE A 166 7.56 0.93 7.03
C ILE A 166 7.92 2.09 7.95
N GLY A 167 7.45 2.08 9.20
CA GLY A 167 7.84 3.05 10.22
C GLY A 167 9.35 3.07 10.47
N LYS A 168 9.97 1.89 10.58
CA LYS A 168 11.43 1.74 10.70
C LYS A 168 12.16 2.20 9.44
N ALA A 169 11.67 1.82 8.25
CA ALA A 169 12.27 2.20 6.98
C ALA A 169 12.26 3.72 6.76
N ILE A 170 11.18 4.41 7.15
CA ILE A 170 11.09 5.87 7.09
C ILE A 170 12.03 6.51 8.11
N ALA A 171 12.04 6.04 9.36
CA ALA A 171 12.86 6.59 10.43
C ALA A 171 14.36 6.51 10.08
N LEU A 172 14.82 5.37 9.61
CA LEU A 172 16.21 5.18 9.19
C LEU A 172 16.53 5.93 7.90
N GLY A 173 15.60 5.95 6.93
CA GLY A 173 15.76 6.75 5.72
C GLY A 173 15.89 8.26 6.00
N ALA A 174 15.28 8.74 7.08
CA ALA A 174 15.34 10.16 7.46
C ALA A 174 16.74 10.62 7.89
N GLU A 175 17.63 9.69 8.25
CA GLU A 175 19.02 9.99 8.68
C GLU A 175 19.95 10.29 7.49
N TYR A 176 19.52 10.00 6.25
CA TYR A 176 20.35 10.19 5.06
C TYR A 176 20.00 11.50 4.33
N GLU A 177 21.01 12.09 3.69
CA GLU A 177 20.85 13.22 2.78
C GLU A 177 21.15 12.78 1.35
N PHE A 178 20.13 12.76 0.49
CA PHE A 178 20.24 12.39 -0.92
C PHE A 178 19.93 13.60 -1.81
N GLY A 179 20.93 14.40 -2.09
CA GLY A 179 20.77 15.59 -2.95
C GLY A 179 19.77 16.60 -2.39
N HIS A 180 19.06 17.32 -3.28
CA HIS A 180 18.18 18.44 -2.90
C HIS A 180 16.68 18.17 -3.11
N GLY A 181 16.30 16.93 -3.38
CA GLY A 181 14.90 16.52 -3.62
C GLY A 181 14.34 15.59 -2.56
N TYR A 182 13.29 14.87 -2.94
CA TYR A 182 12.75 13.80 -2.12
C TYR A 182 13.64 12.57 -2.21
N GLY A 183 14.16 12.11 -1.08
CA GLY A 183 14.96 10.89 -0.97
C GLY A 183 14.11 9.64 -0.76
N PRO A 184 14.74 8.45 -0.83
CA PRO A 184 14.06 7.16 -0.61
C PRO A 184 13.93 6.85 0.88
N VAL A 185 12.97 5.99 1.23
CA VAL A 185 12.98 5.25 2.51
C VAL A 185 14.13 4.23 2.50
N HIS A 186 14.48 3.67 3.67
CA HIS A 186 15.52 2.64 3.80
C HIS A 186 14.94 1.23 4.08
N PRO A 187 14.40 0.53 3.07
CA PRO A 187 13.72 -0.75 3.28
C PRO A 187 14.67 -1.93 3.53
N CYS A 188 15.96 -1.78 3.22
CA CYS A 188 16.97 -2.84 3.36
C CYS A 188 17.64 -2.88 4.74
N PHE A 189 17.12 -2.16 5.73
CA PHE A 189 17.72 -2.04 7.06
C PHE A 189 17.93 -3.38 7.80
N MET A 190 17.21 -4.42 7.41
CA MET A 190 17.40 -5.76 7.99
C MET A 190 18.62 -6.49 7.42
N GLU A 191 19.08 -6.10 6.23
CA GLU A 191 20.23 -6.71 5.55
C GLU A 191 21.56 -6.10 6.00
N ASP A 192 21.57 -4.85 6.43
CA ASP A 192 22.79 -4.12 6.79
C ASP A 192 23.59 -4.81 7.89
N LYS A 193 22.94 -5.47 8.85
CA LYS A 193 23.64 -6.25 9.88
C LYS A 193 24.23 -7.55 9.35
N ALA A 194 23.56 -8.24 8.44
CA ALA A 194 24.02 -9.52 7.91
C ALA A 194 25.02 -9.34 6.76
N THR A 195 24.90 -8.26 6.00
CA THR A 195 25.80 -7.94 4.87
C THR A 195 27.13 -7.41 5.38
N HIS A 196 27.14 -6.59 6.42
CA HIS A 196 28.36 -6.09 7.04
C HIS A 196 29.24 -7.22 7.62
N GLU A 197 28.60 -8.21 8.26
CA GLU A 197 29.33 -9.39 8.79
C GLU A 197 29.86 -10.32 7.69
N ARG A 198 29.23 -10.36 6.51
CA ARG A 198 29.68 -11.22 5.39
C ARG A 198 30.74 -10.60 4.50
N ILE A 199 30.81 -9.26 4.43
CA ILE A 199 31.77 -8.57 3.54
C ILE A 199 33.05 -8.21 4.25
N TYR A 200 33.05 -8.08 5.57
CA TYR A 200 34.18 -7.59 6.36
C TYR A 200 34.74 -8.61 7.38
N ASN A 201 34.24 -9.85 7.42
CA ASN A 201 34.79 -11.01 8.09
C ASN A 201 35.16 -12.11 7.06
#